data_151d034e1cbef8973a35d8f541da9948
#
_entry.id   151d034e1cbef8973a35d8f541da9948
#
_cell.length_a   1.000
_cell.length_b   1.000
_cell.length_c   1.000
_cell.angle_alpha   90.00
_cell.angle_beta   90.00
_cell.angle_gamma   90.00
#
_symmetry.space_group_name_H-M   'P 1'
#
loop_
_entity.id
_entity.type
_entity.pdbx_description
1 polymer ?
#
loop_
_entity_poly.entity_id
_entity_poly.type
_entity_poly.pdbx_seq_one_letter_code
_entity_poly.pdbx_strand_id
1 'polypeptide(L)'
;MSNSEASAVHSRALESATVLDEQLLARITADEKTFGGKRVVRGSRIPVELVLSLLAQGANHTEILDDYPNLAEEDLLACLAYARAVIGRDSLEPIEVGGD
;
A
#
# COMPACT_ATOMS: atom_id res chain seq x y z
N MET A 1 -10.24 31.84 0.78
CA MET A 1 -9.59 30.76 0.58
C MET A 1 -9.09 30.55 -0.75
N SER A 2 -7.97 30.30 -0.86
CA SER A 2 -7.34 30.29 -2.12
C SER A 2 -7.10 28.89 -2.63
N ASN A 3 -7.56 28.65 -3.81
CA ASN A 3 -7.33 27.37 -4.44
C ASN A 3 -5.86 27.21 -4.79
N SER A 4 -5.18 28.29 -5.02
CA SER A 4 -3.75 28.25 -5.32
C SER A 4 -2.97 27.63 -4.19
N GLU A 5 -3.31 28.04 -2.99
CA GLU A 5 -2.64 27.51 -1.83
C GLU A 5 -2.85 26.01 -1.71
N ALA A 6 -4.08 25.60 -1.92
CA ALA A 6 -4.41 24.21 -1.83
C ALA A 6 -3.66 23.42 -2.88
N SER A 7 -3.54 23.96 -4.07
CA SER A 7 -2.81 23.29 -5.13
C SER A 7 -1.34 23.14 -4.81
N ALA A 8 -0.75 24.18 -4.27
CA ALA A 8 0.68 24.15 -3.92
C ALA A 8 0.94 23.09 -2.88
N VAL A 9 0.09 23.03 -1.87
CA VAL A 9 0.24 22.03 -0.83
C VAL A 9 0.08 20.63 -1.40
N HIS A 10 -0.89 20.48 -2.28
CA HIS A 10 -1.12 19.20 -2.91
C HIS A 10 0.07 18.74 -3.72
N SER A 11 0.70 19.64 -4.45
CA SER A 11 1.87 19.30 -5.26
C SER A 11 3.01 18.82 -4.39
N ARG A 12 3.25 19.50 -3.28
CA ARG A 12 4.30 19.08 -2.38
C ARG A 12 4.00 17.72 -1.79
N ALA A 13 2.75 17.49 -1.47
CA ALA A 13 2.35 16.21 -0.91
C ALA A 13 2.60 15.09 -1.90
N LEU A 14 2.36 15.33 -3.17
CA LEU A 14 2.60 14.32 -4.18
C LEU A 14 4.07 13.99 -4.33
N GLU A 15 4.92 15.00 -4.27
CA GLU A 15 6.34 14.77 -4.36
C GLU A 15 6.83 13.97 -3.17
N SER A 16 6.37 14.34 -1.98
CA SER A 16 6.73 13.61 -0.77
C SER A 16 6.21 12.20 -0.82
N ALA A 17 5.00 12.03 -1.33
CA ALA A 17 4.39 10.72 -1.40
C ALA A 17 5.18 9.78 -2.30
N THR A 18 5.77 10.29 -3.38
CA THR A 18 6.56 9.46 -4.26
C THR A 18 7.78 8.90 -3.55
N VAL A 19 8.47 9.74 -2.80
CA VAL A 19 9.63 9.30 -2.05
C VAL A 19 9.22 8.30 -0.98
N LEU A 20 8.13 8.60 -0.28
CA LEU A 20 7.64 7.70 0.75
C LEU A 20 7.23 6.36 0.17
N ASP A 21 6.63 6.37 -1.02
CA ASP A 21 6.23 5.12 -1.65
C ASP A 21 7.41 4.21 -1.86
N GLU A 22 8.53 4.76 -2.33
CA GLU A 22 9.71 3.93 -2.54
C GLU A 22 10.19 3.32 -1.24
N GLN A 23 10.18 4.11 -0.18
CA GLN A 23 10.60 3.63 1.12
C GLN A 23 9.64 2.58 1.66
N LEU A 24 8.35 2.80 1.47
CA LEU A 24 7.36 1.84 1.91
C LEU A 24 7.46 0.54 1.12
N LEU A 25 7.62 0.65 -0.19
CA LEU A 25 7.70 -0.55 -1.02
C LEU A 25 8.91 -1.41 -0.66
N ALA A 26 9.95 -0.80 -0.12
CA ALA A 26 11.12 -1.55 0.31
C ALA A 26 10.80 -2.51 1.45
N ARG A 27 9.68 -2.31 2.13
CA ARG A 27 9.27 -3.21 3.21
C ARG A 27 8.57 -4.47 2.70
N ILE A 28 8.32 -4.54 1.40
CA ILE A 28 7.61 -5.67 0.82
C ILE A 28 8.61 -6.53 0.05
N THR A 29 8.53 -7.83 0.26
CA THR A 29 9.43 -8.74 -0.43
C THR A 29 8.66 -9.98 -0.86
N ALA A 30 9.27 -10.79 -1.70
CA ALA A 30 8.67 -12.06 -2.10
C ALA A 30 9.30 -13.17 -1.27
N ASP A 31 8.47 -14.07 -0.78
CA ASP A 31 8.95 -15.20 -0.01
C ASP A 31 8.66 -16.45 -0.79
N GLU A 32 9.61 -16.84 -1.63
CA GLU A 32 9.39 -17.97 -2.52
C GLU A 32 9.39 -19.29 -1.82
N LYS A 33 10.05 -19.35 -0.68
CA LYS A 33 10.14 -20.62 0.04
C LYS A 33 8.88 -20.88 0.85
N THR A 34 8.38 -19.86 1.50
CA THR A 34 7.28 -20.05 2.43
C THR A 34 5.93 -19.91 1.78
N PHE A 35 5.79 -18.95 0.87
CA PHE A 35 4.49 -18.62 0.33
C PHE A 35 4.44 -18.73 -1.19
N GLY A 36 5.35 -19.47 -1.78
CA GLY A 36 5.30 -19.67 -3.24
C GLY A 36 5.46 -18.40 -4.03
N GLY A 37 6.27 -17.48 -3.55
CA GLY A 37 6.50 -16.23 -4.25
C GLY A 37 5.52 -15.13 -3.93
N LYS A 38 4.62 -15.36 -3.00
CA LYS A 38 3.69 -14.29 -2.61
C LYS A 38 4.43 -13.15 -1.93
N ARG A 39 3.88 -11.96 -2.07
CA ARG A 39 4.47 -10.80 -1.42
C ARG A 39 4.14 -10.81 0.07
N VAL A 40 5.15 -10.55 0.87
CA VAL A 40 5.00 -10.51 2.31
C VAL A 40 5.67 -9.27 2.85
N VAL A 41 5.29 -8.89 4.05
CA VAL A 41 5.97 -7.80 4.75
C VAL A 41 7.30 -8.34 5.26
N ARG A 42 8.39 -7.68 4.88
CA ARG A 42 9.73 -8.12 5.20
C ARG A 42 9.90 -8.30 6.69
N GLY A 43 10.44 -9.43 7.09
CA GLY A 43 10.72 -9.70 8.48
C GLY A 43 9.55 -10.24 9.27
N SER A 44 8.35 -10.17 8.74
CA SER A 44 7.18 -10.60 9.51
C SER A 44 6.59 -11.91 9.00
N ARG A 45 6.84 -12.23 7.75
CA ARG A 45 6.23 -13.36 7.06
C ARG A 45 4.73 -13.26 6.95
N ILE A 46 4.20 -12.05 7.10
CA ILE A 46 2.78 -11.83 6.98
C ILE A 46 2.49 -11.40 5.55
N PRO A 47 1.61 -12.11 4.84
CA PRO A 47 1.34 -11.78 3.44
C PRO A 47 0.66 -10.43 3.31
N VAL A 48 1.04 -9.70 2.27
CA VAL A 48 0.38 -8.43 1.97
C VAL A 48 -1.11 -8.67 1.76
N GLU A 49 -1.45 -9.75 1.09
CA GLU A 49 -2.84 -10.07 0.82
C GLU A 49 -3.67 -10.16 2.09
N LEU A 50 -3.10 -10.73 3.15
CA LEU A 50 -3.81 -10.84 4.41
C LEU A 50 -4.10 -9.47 4.99
N VAL A 51 -3.11 -8.60 4.99
CA VAL A 51 -3.30 -7.24 5.51
C VAL A 51 -4.38 -6.52 4.74
N LEU A 52 -4.33 -6.61 3.41
CA LEU A 52 -5.32 -5.95 2.59
C LEU A 52 -6.71 -6.53 2.83
N SER A 53 -6.80 -7.83 3.06
CA SER A 53 -8.06 -8.48 3.32
C SER A 53 -8.67 -7.97 4.63
N LEU A 54 -7.84 -7.82 5.66
CA LEU A 54 -8.32 -7.32 6.94
C LEU A 54 -8.83 -5.88 6.79
N LEU A 55 -8.10 -5.07 6.06
CA LEU A 55 -8.54 -3.69 5.82
C LEU A 55 -9.84 -3.67 5.04
N ALA A 56 -9.98 -4.55 4.06
CA ALA A 56 -11.20 -4.61 3.26
C ALA A 56 -12.39 -5.04 4.09
N GLN A 57 -12.15 -5.79 5.15
CA GLN A 57 -13.23 -6.23 6.03
C GLN A 57 -13.59 -5.19 7.08
N GLY A 58 -12.88 -4.07 7.09
CA GLY A 58 -13.20 -2.99 7.99
C GLY A 58 -12.33 -2.90 9.21
N ALA A 59 -11.31 -3.73 9.32
CA ALA A 59 -10.40 -3.63 10.45
C ALA A 59 -9.63 -2.32 10.36
N ASN A 60 -9.43 -1.65 11.48
CA ASN A 60 -8.63 -0.46 11.47
C ASN A 60 -7.18 -0.82 11.85
N HIS A 61 -6.29 0.17 11.72
CA HIS A 61 -4.87 -0.08 11.93
C HIS A 61 -4.59 -0.58 13.34
N THR A 62 -5.25 0.01 14.33
CA THR A 62 -5.02 -0.39 15.71
C THR A 62 -5.37 -1.86 15.91
N GLU A 63 -6.49 -2.28 15.36
CA GLU A 63 -6.91 -3.68 15.50
C GLU A 63 -5.90 -4.62 14.86
N ILE A 64 -5.42 -4.26 13.67
CA ILE A 64 -4.47 -5.11 12.99
C ILE A 64 -3.15 -5.19 13.75
N LEU A 65 -2.68 -4.05 14.24
CA LEU A 65 -1.42 -4.03 14.98
C LEU A 65 -1.53 -4.78 16.32
N ASP A 66 -2.70 -4.77 16.93
CA ASP A 66 -2.91 -5.52 18.14
C ASP A 66 -2.83 -7.01 17.87
N ASP A 67 -3.42 -7.46 16.77
CA ASP A 67 -3.43 -8.87 16.42
C ASP A 67 -2.08 -9.35 15.89
N TYR A 68 -1.34 -8.46 15.26
CA TYR A 68 -0.05 -8.79 14.64
C TYR A 68 1.02 -7.85 15.17
N PRO A 69 1.47 -8.06 16.38
CA PRO A 69 2.37 -7.10 17.04
C PRO A 69 3.73 -6.96 16.40
N ASN A 70 4.11 -7.88 15.51
CA ASN A 70 5.37 -7.71 14.80
C ASN A 70 5.22 -6.83 13.55
N LEU A 71 4.05 -6.27 13.31
CA LEU A 71 3.86 -5.29 12.26
C LEU A 71 3.92 -3.90 12.86
N ALA A 72 4.42 -2.96 12.07
CA ALA A 72 4.41 -1.56 12.42
C ALA A 72 3.39 -0.85 11.57
N GLU A 73 3.04 0.37 11.96
CA GLU A 73 2.10 1.16 11.18
C GLU A 73 2.60 1.32 9.75
N GLU A 74 3.90 1.53 9.58
CA GLU A 74 4.47 1.69 8.25
C GLU A 74 4.32 0.44 7.39
N ASP A 75 4.22 -0.73 8.03
CA ASP A 75 4.02 -1.95 7.27
C ASP A 75 2.64 -1.99 6.65
N LEU A 76 1.64 -1.48 7.37
CA LEU A 76 0.30 -1.39 6.81
C LEU A 76 0.27 -0.43 5.65
N LEU A 77 0.94 0.70 5.80
CA LEU A 77 1.01 1.67 4.71
C LEU A 77 1.76 1.08 3.52
N ALA A 78 2.77 0.26 3.79
CA ALA A 78 3.51 -0.40 2.72
C ALA A 78 2.62 -1.32 1.91
N CYS A 79 1.73 -2.04 2.58
CA CYS A 79 0.81 -2.93 1.88
C CYS A 79 -0.13 -2.13 0.98
N LEU A 80 -0.60 -0.99 1.45
CA LEU A 80 -1.46 -0.13 0.65
C LEU A 80 -0.70 0.46 -0.53
N ALA A 81 0.55 0.86 -0.30
CA ALA A 81 1.38 1.40 -1.36
C ALA A 81 1.64 0.35 -2.43
N TYR A 82 1.86 -0.89 -1.99
CA TYR A 82 2.08 -1.97 -2.93
C TYR A 82 0.84 -2.22 -3.78
N ALA A 83 -0.33 -2.24 -3.15
CA ALA A 83 -1.57 -2.44 -3.88
C ALA A 83 -1.78 -1.34 -4.89
N ARG A 84 -1.50 -0.11 -4.50
CA ARG A 84 -1.65 1.02 -5.40
C ARG A 84 -0.71 0.91 -6.59
N ALA A 85 0.51 0.46 -6.34
CA ALA A 85 1.48 0.32 -7.41
C ALA A 85 1.04 -0.75 -8.42
N VAL A 86 0.48 -1.84 -7.92
CA VAL A 86 0.00 -2.90 -8.80
C VAL A 86 -1.18 -2.42 -9.64
N ILE A 87 -2.11 -1.74 -9.00
CA ILE A 87 -3.27 -1.22 -9.71
C ILE A 87 -2.85 -0.14 -10.70
N GLY A 88 -1.85 0.64 -10.34
CA GLY A 88 -1.34 1.67 -11.23
C GLY A 88 -0.77 1.11 -12.50
N ARG A 89 -0.14 -0.05 -12.42
CA ARG A 89 0.33 -0.72 -13.61
C ARG A 89 -0.82 -1.10 -14.52
N ASP A 90 -1.86 -1.65 -13.92
CA ASP A 90 -3.03 -2.06 -14.69
C ASP A 90 -3.67 -0.87 -15.36
N SER A 91 -3.64 0.28 -14.70
CA SER A 91 -4.31 1.45 -15.24
C SER A 91 -3.60 2.04 -16.45
N LEU A 92 -2.44 1.54 -16.79
CA LEU A 92 -1.77 1.96 -18.01
C LEU A 92 -2.46 1.41 -19.23
N GLU A 93 -3.27 0.41 -19.06
CA GLU A 93 -4.00 -0.15 -20.19
C GLU A 93 -5.35 0.47 -20.30
N PRO A 94 -5.87 0.63 -21.52
CA PRO A 94 -7.20 1.22 -21.68
C PRO A 94 -8.22 0.33 -20.99
N ILE A 95 -9.03 0.95 -20.20
CA ILE A 95 -10.09 0.23 -19.52
C ILE A 95 -11.40 0.67 -20.07
N GLU A 96 -12.15 -0.30 -20.53
CA GLU A 96 -13.40 0.00 -21.16
C GLU A 96 -14.55 0.03 -20.20
N VAL A 97 -14.24 0.22 -18.96
CA VAL A 97 -15.26 0.18 -17.96
C VAL A 97 -16.34 1.18 -18.20
N GLY A 98 -15.92 2.37 -18.52
CA GLY A 98 -16.89 3.38 -18.72
C GLY A 98 -17.72 3.18 -19.94
N GLY A 99 -17.19 2.42 -20.83
CA GLY A 99 -17.88 2.23 -22.09
C GLY A 99 -19.02 1.27 -22.00
N ASP A 100 -19.02 0.57 -20.90
CA ASP A 100 -20.02 -0.35 -20.83
C ASP A 100 -21.23 0.02 -20.51
#